data_a1c5bd5fcf9f10b4ca444ffa0930f098
#
_entry.id   a1c5bd5fcf9f10b4ca444ffa0930f098
#
_cell.length_a   1.000
_cell.length_b   1.000
_cell.length_c   1.000
_cell.angle_alpha   90.00
_cell.angle_beta   90.00
_cell.angle_gamma   90.00
#
_symmetry.space_group_name_H-M   'P 1'
#
loop_
_entity.id
_entity.type
_entity.pdbx_description
1 polymer ?
#
loop_
_entity_poly.entity_id
_entity_poly.type
_entity_poly.pdbx_seq_one_letter_code
_entity_poly.pdbx_strand_id
1 'polypeptide(L)'
;MINELYRLTVALDQADIATEHTHPKYKLIPKVTKKTPCIHIIFDNGRLYKVESIEREQASEIRKYGSNQGTFPALNLAPLYRLTDEIEKRTISDLIEGKTTDFNIEEIRHFCRENNWGRKFSNKYRISMQDVPREMTELFQKNGIAFPPLQKLTGEADAFAEAENLHRELEHAAFSMLEKKRGIALALQILFYPGKIGKSVEEDYGTLSVVLDCRSLIEVGLSVTTAVFTSMLNQKLIEADTAARTGAVEKETDAFGHVFAPLEEPMPTVKLAAGFEVSLRTMFRGQPCQSRYGRIENATYPISKEMRFKLQSALAWISAAEHKGITWISTDKDEALFAYPETLRKNMYSMVGFCRRQSTEEDWTESEARDKIRKKAEFESAAKVFISELQKAKQVDTDPMSERIQYFVLRKLDKARTKAVYTYNTTPAEIEY
;
A
#
# COMPACT_ATOMS: atom_id res chain seq x y z
N MET A 1 -20.72 -0.73 6.19
CA MET A 1 -19.26 -0.76 6.27
C MET A 1 -18.69 0.13 7.39
N ILE A 2 -18.95 1.44 7.44
CA ILE A 2 -18.34 2.32 8.45
C ILE A 2 -18.81 1.98 9.86
N ASN A 3 -20.10 1.69 10.06
CA ASN A 3 -20.63 1.30 11.35
C ASN A 3 -20.05 -0.02 11.86
N GLU A 4 -19.86 -0.99 10.97
CA GLU A 4 -19.23 -2.27 11.28
C GLU A 4 -17.75 -2.08 11.67
N LEU A 5 -17.03 -1.24 10.93
CA LEU A 5 -15.65 -0.91 11.28
C LEU A 5 -15.56 -0.09 12.57
N TYR A 6 -16.50 0.81 12.83
CA TYR A 6 -16.55 1.52 14.11
C TYR A 6 -16.74 0.56 15.30
N ARG A 7 -17.67 -0.39 15.20
CA ARG A 7 -17.84 -1.44 16.23
C ARG A 7 -16.54 -2.24 16.40
N LEU A 8 -15.87 -2.57 15.30
CA LEU A 8 -14.58 -3.25 15.37
C LEU A 8 -13.51 -2.39 16.08
N THR A 9 -13.45 -1.07 15.84
CA THR A 9 -12.50 -0.21 16.59
C THR A 9 -12.78 -0.23 18.08
N VAL A 10 -14.05 -0.21 18.49
CA VAL A 10 -14.44 -0.29 19.90
C VAL A 10 -14.01 -1.64 20.49
N ALA A 11 -14.23 -2.75 19.78
CA ALA A 11 -13.84 -4.08 20.24
C ALA A 11 -12.31 -4.21 20.35
N LEU A 12 -11.55 -3.62 19.42
CA LEU A 12 -10.08 -3.58 19.45
C LEU A 12 -9.56 -2.78 20.65
N ASP A 13 -10.13 -1.60 20.88
CA ASP A 13 -9.77 -0.75 22.02
C ASP A 13 -10.08 -1.47 23.37
N GLN A 14 -11.22 -2.15 23.47
CA GLN A 14 -11.60 -2.92 24.68
C GLN A 14 -10.69 -4.11 24.94
N ALA A 15 -10.19 -4.74 23.89
CA ALA A 15 -9.29 -5.89 23.98
C ALA A 15 -7.82 -5.49 24.18
N ASP A 16 -7.50 -4.20 24.25
CA ASP A 16 -6.13 -3.66 24.28
C ASP A 16 -5.28 -4.21 23.13
N ILE A 17 -5.89 -4.31 21.93
CA ILE A 17 -5.20 -4.72 20.71
C ILE A 17 -4.75 -3.47 19.98
N ALA A 18 -3.45 -3.22 20.04
CA ALA A 18 -2.84 -2.12 19.30
C ALA A 18 -2.96 -2.34 17.80
N THR A 19 -3.52 -1.37 17.09
CA THR A 19 -3.54 -1.36 15.63
C THR A 19 -2.54 -0.33 15.12
N GLU A 20 -1.77 -0.71 14.10
CA GLU A 20 -0.83 0.22 13.48
C GLU A 20 -1.59 1.25 12.64
N HIS A 21 -1.42 2.52 12.99
CA HIS A 21 -1.92 3.62 12.19
C HIS A 21 -0.93 3.93 11.07
N THR A 22 -1.40 3.96 9.82
CA THR A 22 -0.57 4.33 8.67
C THR A 22 -1.00 5.69 8.14
N HIS A 23 -0.03 6.60 8.01
CA HIS A 23 -0.31 7.93 7.50
C HIS A 23 -0.43 7.91 5.96
N PRO A 24 -1.45 8.55 5.34
CA PRO A 24 -1.67 8.49 3.90
C PRO A 24 -0.55 9.09 3.06
N LYS A 25 0.28 9.97 3.62
CA LYS A 25 1.46 10.52 2.92
C LYS A 25 2.60 9.53 2.75
N TYR A 26 2.57 8.39 3.43
CA TYR A 26 3.59 7.36 3.25
C TYR A 26 3.39 6.66 1.90
N LYS A 27 4.39 6.72 1.02
CA LYS A 27 4.28 6.22 -0.36
C LYS A 27 4.26 4.71 -0.44
N LEU A 28 3.25 4.17 -1.11
CA LEU A 28 3.25 2.77 -1.51
C LEU A 28 4.25 2.55 -2.64
N ILE A 29 5.25 1.69 -2.44
CA ILE A 29 6.11 1.21 -3.52
C ILE A 29 5.47 0.01 -4.24
N PRO A 30 5.82 -0.24 -5.52
CA PRO A 30 5.33 -1.41 -6.23
C PRO A 30 5.83 -2.71 -5.59
N LYS A 31 5.15 -3.82 -5.89
CA LYS A 31 5.70 -5.14 -5.57
C LYS A 31 6.94 -5.35 -6.44
N VAL A 32 8.10 -5.47 -5.81
CA VAL A 32 9.38 -5.62 -6.53
C VAL A 32 9.43 -6.95 -7.27
N THR A 33 9.68 -6.87 -8.56
CA THR A 33 9.89 -7.99 -9.47
C THR A 33 10.98 -7.60 -10.47
N LYS A 34 11.46 -8.54 -11.28
CA LYS A 34 12.39 -8.22 -12.38
C LYS A 34 11.83 -7.15 -13.33
N LYS A 35 10.50 -7.14 -13.55
CA LYS A 35 9.82 -6.17 -14.43
C LYS A 35 9.41 -4.87 -13.75
N THR A 36 9.42 -4.82 -12.43
CA THR A 36 8.99 -3.66 -11.65
C THR A 36 10.04 -3.42 -10.56
N PRO A 37 11.15 -2.75 -10.89
CA PRO A 37 12.22 -2.50 -9.94
C PRO A 37 11.84 -1.43 -8.93
N CYS A 38 12.49 -1.46 -7.78
CA CYS A 38 12.62 -0.33 -6.90
C CYS A 38 14.12 -0.09 -6.67
N ILE A 39 14.56 1.11 -6.97
CA ILE A 39 15.98 1.49 -6.97
C ILE A 39 16.29 2.23 -5.66
N HIS A 40 17.37 1.86 -5.03
CA HIS A 40 17.93 2.52 -3.86
C HIS A 40 19.08 3.40 -4.29
N ILE A 41 18.93 4.71 -4.16
CA ILE A 41 19.97 5.70 -4.45
C ILE A 41 20.52 6.20 -3.12
N ILE A 42 21.82 6.01 -2.91
CA ILE A 42 22.52 6.34 -1.68
C ILE A 42 23.46 7.50 -1.95
N PHE A 43 23.32 8.57 -1.17
CA PHE A 43 24.20 9.74 -1.22
C PHE A 43 25.29 9.68 -0.15
N ASP A 44 26.40 10.36 -0.42
CA ASP A 44 27.45 10.63 0.55
C ASP A 44 28.09 12.00 0.23
N ASN A 45 27.97 12.96 1.15
CA ASN A 45 28.46 14.33 1.00
C ASN A 45 27.99 15.02 -0.31
N GLY A 46 26.70 14.90 -0.62
CA GLY A 46 26.08 15.48 -1.80
C GLY A 46 26.53 14.86 -3.13
N ARG A 47 27.05 13.63 -3.11
CA ARG A 47 27.42 12.85 -4.30
C ARG A 47 26.75 11.50 -4.32
N LEU A 48 26.68 10.91 -5.50
CA LEU A 48 26.22 9.54 -5.65
C LEU A 48 27.26 8.57 -5.08
N TYR A 49 26.92 7.92 -3.96
CA TYR A 49 27.77 6.90 -3.36
C TYR A 49 27.53 5.52 -3.99
N LYS A 50 26.25 5.13 -4.09
CA LYS A 50 25.88 3.81 -4.59
C LYS A 50 24.48 3.81 -5.16
N VAL A 51 24.24 2.96 -6.16
CA VAL A 51 22.91 2.62 -6.67
C VAL A 51 22.75 1.10 -6.60
N GLU A 52 21.65 0.65 -6.03
CA GLU A 52 21.36 -0.78 -5.92
C GLU A 52 19.87 -1.07 -6.06
N SER A 53 19.49 -2.33 -6.23
CA SER A 53 18.11 -2.74 -6.19
C SER A 53 17.68 -2.95 -4.75
N ILE A 54 16.46 -2.50 -4.40
CA ILE A 54 15.86 -2.85 -3.12
C ILE A 54 15.45 -4.33 -3.15
N GLU A 55 15.88 -5.07 -2.14
CA GLU A 55 15.51 -6.47 -1.97
C GLU A 55 14.03 -6.63 -1.60
N ARG A 56 13.49 -7.84 -1.81
CA ARG A 56 12.04 -8.10 -1.58
C ARG A 56 11.62 -7.87 -0.14
N GLU A 57 12.47 -8.24 0.81
CA GLU A 57 12.25 -8.09 2.25
C GLU A 57 12.19 -6.60 2.62
N GLN A 58 13.17 -5.81 2.20
CA GLN A 58 13.18 -4.36 2.38
C GLN A 58 11.96 -3.70 1.73
N ALA A 59 11.62 -4.11 0.52
CA ALA A 59 10.43 -3.61 -0.18
C ALA A 59 9.14 -3.97 0.58
N SER A 60 9.07 -5.14 1.21
CA SER A 60 7.93 -5.55 2.02
C SER A 60 7.75 -4.64 3.23
N GLU A 61 8.82 -4.30 3.93
CA GLU A 61 8.80 -3.38 5.08
C GLU A 61 8.33 -1.98 4.66
N ILE A 62 8.90 -1.40 3.61
CA ILE A 62 8.46 -0.09 3.11
C ILE A 62 6.99 -0.12 2.69
N ARG A 63 6.51 -1.23 2.12
CA ARG A 63 5.11 -1.38 1.69
C ARG A 63 4.11 -1.49 2.82
N LYS A 64 4.53 -1.89 4.00
CA LYS A 64 3.67 -2.10 5.16
C LYS A 64 2.82 -0.86 5.46
N TYR A 65 3.42 0.32 5.37
CA TYR A 65 2.76 1.61 5.64
C TYR A 65 2.28 2.33 4.37
N GLY A 66 2.52 1.76 3.18
CA GLY A 66 2.35 2.47 1.92
C GLY A 66 0.91 2.81 1.55
N SER A 67 0.68 4.04 1.12
CA SER A 67 -0.56 4.50 0.51
C SER A 67 -0.33 4.89 -0.95
N ASN A 68 -1.32 4.68 -1.82
CA ASN A 68 -1.26 5.12 -3.22
C ASN A 68 -1.21 6.65 -3.36
N GLN A 69 -1.65 7.39 -2.34
CA GLN A 69 -1.62 8.85 -2.28
C GLN A 69 -0.34 9.39 -1.65
N GLY A 70 0.53 8.51 -1.14
CA GLY A 70 1.77 8.89 -0.49
C GLY A 70 2.79 9.47 -1.46
N THR A 71 3.70 10.29 -0.93
CA THR A 71 4.76 10.96 -1.69
C THR A 71 6.17 10.55 -1.27
N PHE A 72 6.35 10.09 -0.04
CA PHE A 72 7.65 9.72 0.54
C PHE A 72 7.52 8.38 1.32
N PRO A 73 8.51 7.50 1.45
CA PRO A 73 9.94 7.69 1.12
C PRO A 73 10.31 7.39 -0.34
N ALA A 74 9.42 6.80 -1.12
CA ALA A 74 9.69 6.51 -2.51
C ALA A 74 9.16 7.62 -3.42
N LEU A 75 9.87 7.88 -4.48
CA LEU A 75 9.46 8.79 -5.55
C LEU A 75 9.49 8.05 -6.90
N ASN A 76 8.79 8.61 -7.89
CA ASN A 76 8.79 8.07 -9.23
C ASN A 76 9.70 8.94 -10.10
N LEU A 77 10.73 8.32 -10.67
CA LEU A 77 11.61 8.96 -11.63
C LEU A 77 11.47 8.29 -12.99
N ALA A 78 11.68 9.06 -14.03
CA ALA A 78 11.80 8.50 -15.35
C ALA A 78 13.24 7.97 -15.57
N PRO A 79 13.45 7.02 -16.49
CA PRO A 79 14.79 6.57 -16.88
C PRO A 79 15.57 7.70 -17.59
N LEU A 80 16.88 7.53 -17.68
CA LEU A 80 17.75 8.57 -18.28
C LEU A 80 17.48 8.77 -19.76
N TYR A 81 17.16 7.71 -20.49
CA TYR A 81 16.95 7.71 -21.93
C TYR A 81 15.60 7.08 -22.29
N ARG A 82 15.06 7.47 -23.45
CA ARG A 82 13.81 6.93 -23.95
C ARG A 82 14.03 6.13 -25.22
N LEU A 83 13.76 4.84 -25.17
CA LEU A 83 13.71 4.03 -26.37
C LEU A 83 12.42 4.33 -27.16
N THR A 84 12.57 4.69 -28.41
CA THR A 84 11.44 4.91 -29.33
C THR A 84 11.26 3.73 -30.28
N ASP A 85 12.37 3.08 -30.66
CA ASP A 85 12.35 1.92 -31.55
C ASP A 85 11.92 0.64 -30.84
N GLU A 86 11.05 -0.15 -31.48
CA GLU A 86 10.50 -1.39 -30.90
C GLU A 86 11.52 -2.53 -30.81
N ILE A 87 12.52 -2.54 -31.69
CA ILE A 87 13.59 -3.55 -31.68
C ILE A 87 14.51 -3.28 -30.50
N GLU A 88 14.90 -2.01 -30.33
CA GLU A 88 15.69 -1.57 -29.16
C GLU A 88 14.97 -1.89 -27.83
N LYS A 89 13.68 -1.56 -27.73
CA LYS A 89 12.86 -1.89 -26.56
C LYS A 89 12.84 -3.37 -26.25
N ARG A 90 12.70 -4.20 -27.29
CA ARG A 90 12.69 -5.65 -27.14
C ARG A 90 14.05 -6.17 -26.69
N THR A 91 15.13 -5.71 -27.31
CA THR A 91 16.52 -6.08 -26.95
C THR A 91 16.79 -5.75 -25.48
N ILE A 92 16.49 -4.54 -25.05
CA ILE A 92 16.68 -4.12 -23.65
C ILE A 92 15.77 -4.91 -22.69
N SER A 93 14.50 -5.15 -23.05
CA SER A 93 13.60 -6.00 -22.23
C SER A 93 14.14 -7.42 -22.05
N ASP A 94 14.63 -8.03 -23.10
CA ASP A 94 15.14 -9.42 -23.05
C ASP A 94 16.42 -9.50 -22.18
N LEU A 95 17.26 -8.48 -22.21
CA LEU A 95 18.43 -8.34 -21.31
C LEU A 95 18.00 -8.16 -19.85
N ILE A 96 17.04 -7.28 -19.57
CA ILE A 96 16.50 -7.05 -18.21
C ILE A 96 15.87 -8.31 -17.63
N GLU A 97 15.14 -9.07 -18.46
CA GLU A 97 14.49 -10.32 -18.05
C GLU A 97 15.49 -11.49 -17.92
N GLY A 98 16.72 -11.31 -18.40
CA GLY A 98 17.76 -12.34 -18.41
C GLY A 98 17.51 -13.46 -19.41
N LYS A 99 16.74 -13.19 -20.48
CA LYS A 99 16.55 -14.12 -21.61
C LYS A 99 17.80 -14.22 -22.46
N THR A 100 18.57 -13.17 -22.51
CA THR A 100 19.92 -13.12 -23.09
C THR A 100 20.86 -12.44 -22.13
N THR A 101 22.12 -12.84 -22.14
CA THR A 101 23.21 -12.23 -21.37
C THR A 101 24.28 -11.63 -22.25
N ASP A 102 24.13 -11.82 -23.56
CA ASP A 102 25.06 -11.29 -24.54
C ASP A 102 24.61 -9.90 -25.00
N PHE A 103 25.47 -8.92 -24.81
CA PHE A 103 25.24 -7.53 -25.20
C PHE A 103 26.56 -6.83 -25.51
N ASN A 104 26.48 -5.84 -26.42
CA ASN A 104 27.58 -4.97 -26.74
C ASN A 104 27.42 -3.61 -26.05
N ILE A 105 28.39 -3.21 -25.24
CA ILE A 105 28.36 -1.92 -24.53
C ILE A 105 28.30 -0.74 -25.50
N GLU A 106 28.98 -0.82 -26.65
CA GLU A 106 28.94 0.25 -27.63
C GLU A 106 27.57 0.39 -28.31
N GLU A 107 26.85 -0.73 -28.47
CA GLU A 107 25.46 -0.71 -28.92
C GLU A 107 24.56 -0.01 -27.90
N ILE A 108 24.73 -0.32 -26.61
CA ILE A 108 23.99 0.39 -25.53
C ILE A 108 24.34 1.89 -25.52
N ARG A 109 25.61 2.25 -25.71
CA ARG A 109 26.02 3.66 -25.84
C ARG A 109 25.41 4.34 -27.07
N HIS A 110 25.26 3.61 -28.16
CA HIS A 110 24.58 4.09 -29.36
C HIS A 110 23.08 4.38 -29.07
N PHE A 111 22.37 3.46 -28.41
CA PHE A 111 20.98 3.69 -28.00
C PHE A 111 20.84 4.94 -27.11
N CYS A 112 21.77 5.18 -26.18
CA CYS A 112 21.76 6.38 -25.35
C CYS A 112 21.91 7.66 -26.21
N ARG A 113 22.77 7.66 -27.21
CA ARG A 113 22.98 8.83 -28.09
C ARG A 113 21.76 9.15 -28.95
N GLU A 114 21.14 8.14 -29.52
CA GLU A 114 19.96 8.32 -30.40
C GLU A 114 18.69 8.70 -29.60
N ASN A 115 18.60 8.33 -28.33
CA ASN A 115 17.41 8.46 -27.50
C ASN A 115 17.56 9.53 -26.40
N ASN A 116 18.34 10.58 -26.63
CA ASN A 116 18.58 11.62 -25.64
C ASN A 116 17.38 12.55 -25.45
N TRP A 117 16.91 12.69 -24.21
CA TRP A 117 15.79 13.56 -23.85
C TRP A 117 16.11 15.04 -23.69
N GLY A 118 17.40 15.37 -23.58
CA GLY A 118 17.87 16.72 -23.35
C GLY A 118 17.68 17.25 -21.91
N ARG A 119 18.03 18.54 -21.72
CA ARG A 119 18.05 19.23 -20.41
C ARG A 119 16.71 19.20 -19.66
N LYS A 120 15.57 19.23 -20.35
CA LYS A 120 14.24 19.27 -19.74
C LYS A 120 13.99 18.05 -18.84
N PHE A 121 14.53 16.91 -19.23
CA PHE A 121 14.34 15.66 -18.52
C PHE A 121 15.23 15.56 -17.28
N SER A 122 16.50 15.93 -17.40
CA SER A 122 17.45 16.00 -16.27
C SER A 122 16.93 16.96 -15.18
N ASN A 123 16.29 18.07 -15.56
CA ASN A 123 15.66 19.00 -14.63
C ASN A 123 14.49 18.37 -13.86
N LYS A 124 13.66 17.57 -14.53
CA LYS A 124 12.55 16.87 -13.87
C LYS A 124 13.05 15.87 -12.80
N TYR A 125 14.14 15.19 -13.09
CA TYR A 125 14.82 14.32 -12.12
C TYR A 125 15.28 15.08 -10.89
N ARG A 126 16.03 16.17 -11.12
CA ARG A 126 16.57 17.03 -10.07
C ARG A 126 15.45 17.56 -9.17
N ILE A 127 14.43 18.14 -9.76
CA ILE A 127 13.27 18.70 -9.04
C ILE A 127 12.62 17.63 -8.17
N SER A 128 12.34 16.45 -8.70
CA SER A 128 11.69 15.39 -7.94
C SER A 128 12.54 14.89 -6.76
N MET A 129 13.85 14.84 -6.91
CA MET A 129 14.77 14.42 -5.83
C MET A 129 14.88 15.48 -4.72
N GLN A 130 14.76 16.77 -5.05
CA GLN A 130 14.78 17.87 -4.09
C GLN A 130 13.42 18.05 -3.41
N ASP A 131 12.36 18.15 -4.21
CA ASP A 131 11.04 18.58 -3.74
C ASP A 131 10.43 17.58 -2.75
N VAL A 132 10.56 16.27 -3.02
CA VAL A 132 9.90 15.26 -2.20
C VAL A 132 10.43 15.21 -0.75
N PRO A 133 11.75 15.15 -0.49
CA PRO A 133 12.27 15.21 0.88
C PRO A 133 12.06 16.59 1.52
N ARG A 134 12.17 17.67 0.73
CA ARG A 134 12.00 19.05 1.20
C ARG A 134 10.57 19.31 1.69
N GLU A 135 9.55 18.96 0.91
CA GLU A 135 8.15 19.09 1.30
C GLU A 135 7.86 18.38 2.62
N MET A 136 8.46 17.21 2.82
CA MET A 136 8.29 16.45 4.06
C MET A 136 9.01 17.12 5.24
N THR A 137 10.21 17.65 5.01
CA THR A 137 10.97 18.41 6.02
C THR A 137 10.24 19.68 6.42
N GLU A 138 9.71 20.44 5.47
CA GLU A 138 8.92 21.65 5.70
C GLU A 138 7.62 21.34 6.46
N LEU A 139 6.94 20.24 6.14
CA LEU A 139 5.76 19.80 6.89
C LEU A 139 6.09 19.60 8.37
N PHE A 140 7.21 18.96 8.68
CA PHE A 140 7.61 18.73 10.06
C PHE A 140 8.02 20.02 10.76
N GLN A 141 8.82 20.86 10.14
CA GLN A 141 9.26 22.15 10.68
C GLN A 141 8.06 23.08 10.97
N LYS A 142 7.11 23.18 10.05
CA LYS A 142 5.87 23.97 10.22
C LYS A 142 5.07 23.51 11.45
N ASN A 143 5.13 22.25 11.81
CA ASN A 143 4.43 21.69 12.96
C ASN A 143 5.32 21.54 14.21
N GLY A 144 6.53 22.12 14.21
CA GLY A 144 7.44 22.09 15.35
C GLY A 144 8.02 20.69 15.66
N ILE A 145 8.06 19.80 14.66
CA ILE A 145 8.52 18.43 14.83
C ILE A 145 9.96 18.30 14.34
N ALA A 146 10.84 17.82 15.21
CA ALA A 146 12.21 17.51 14.87
C ALA A 146 12.31 16.05 14.37
N PHE A 147 12.85 15.87 13.16
CA PHE A 147 13.23 14.56 12.62
C PHE A 147 14.57 14.64 11.91
N PRO A 148 15.69 14.63 12.68
CA PRO A 148 17.05 14.81 12.16
C PRO A 148 17.41 13.87 11.00
N PRO A 149 17.01 12.57 10.98
CA PRO A 149 17.30 11.69 9.86
C PRO A 149 16.77 12.23 8.52
N LEU A 150 15.56 12.78 8.50
CA LEU A 150 14.98 13.35 7.29
C LEU A 150 15.67 14.65 6.88
N GLN A 151 16.01 15.52 7.83
CA GLN A 151 16.74 16.76 7.57
C GLN A 151 18.09 16.46 6.91
N LYS A 152 18.80 15.44 7.41
CA LYS A 152 20.07 15.00 6.85
C LYS A 152 19.89 14.49 5.42
N LEU A 153 18.90 13.61 5.18
CA LEU A 153 18.58 13.10 3.84
C LEU A 153 18.24 14.24 2.88
N THR A 154 17.44 15.22 3.33
CA THR A 154 17.08 16.40 2.52
C THR A 154 18.32 17.21 2.15
N GLY A 155 19.23 17.46 3.10
CA GLY A 155 20.49 18.18 2.82
C GLY A 155 21.38 17.47 1.80
N GLU A 156 21.51 16.15 1.89
CA GLU A 156 22.25 15.33 0.92
C GLU A 156 21.59 15.35 -0.47
N ALA A 157 20.26 15.21 -0.53
CA ALA A 157 19.51 15.23 -1.77
C ALA A 157 19.58 16.61 -2.46
N ASP A 158 19.52 17.69 -1.70
CA ASP A 158 19.65 19.07 -2.19
C ASP A 158 21.07 19.31 -2.75
N ALA A 159 22.09 18.95 -2.00
CA ALA A 159 23.48 19.10 -2.43
C ALA A 159 23.78 18.29 -3.70
N PHE A 160 23.28 17.06 -3.79
CA PHE A 160 23.41 16.22 -4.99
C PHE A 160 22.67 16.82 -6.19
N ALA A 161 21.46 17.31 -5.98
CA ALA A 161 20.64 17.88 -7.05
C ALA A 161 21.18 19.22 -7.56
N GLU A 162 21.87 20.01 -6.74
CA GLU A 162 22.55 21.24 -7.14
C GLU A 162 23.82 20.96 -7.97
N ALA A 163 24.44 19.79 -7.78
CA ALA A 163 25.54 19.37 -8.63
C ALA A 163 25.03 19.18 -10.08
N GLU A 164 25.52 19.97 -11.02
CA GLU A 164 25.10 19.95 -12.44
C GLU A 164 25.29 18.59 -13.15
N ASN A 165 25.70 17.57 -12.42
CA ASN A 165 26.18 16.29 -12.92
C ASN A 165 25.27 15.09 -12.62
N LEU A 166 24.07 15.29 -12.09
CA LEU A 166 23.13 14.20 -11.70
C LEU A 166 22.98 13.14 -12.79
N HIS A 167 22.64 13.56 -14.01
CA HIS A 167 22.47 12.65 -15.15
C HIS A 167 23.75 11.87 -15.42
N ARG A 168 24.88 12.58 -15.45
CA ARG A 168 26.20 12.00 -15.73
C ARG A 168 26.66 11.01 -14.66
N GLU A 169 26.38 11.28 -13.39
CA GLU A 169 26.74 10.36 -12.30
C GLU A 169 25.91 9.07 -12.33
N LEU A 170 24.59 9.17 -12.60
CA LEU A 170 23.73 8.00 -12.75
C LEU A 170 24.09 7.20 -14.01
N GLU A 171 24.37 7.86 -15.13
CA GLU A 171 24.84 7.23 -16.35
C GLU A 171 26.17 6.51 -16.13
N HIS A 172 27.15 7.17 -15.50
CA HIS A 172 28.43 6.59 -15.17
C HIS A 172 28.28 5.34 -14.28
N ALA A 173 27.43 5.41 -13.25
CA ALA A 173 27.15 4.27 -12.39
C ALA A 173 26.56 3.10 -13.18
N ALA A 174 25.58 3.35 -14.07
CA ALA A 174 24.99 2.33 -14.91
C ALA A 174 26.01 1.68 -15.85
N PHE A 175 26.82 2.46 -16.55
CA PHE A 175 27.86 1.93 -17.44
C PHE A 175 28.95 1.17 -16.67
N SER A 176 29.34 1.63 -15.49
CA SER A 176 30.26 0.87 -14.62
C SER A 176 29.72 -0.51 -14.23
N MET A 177 28.41 -0.62 -14.01
CA MET A 177 27.76 -1.92 -13.76
C MET A 177 27.80 -2.82 -14.99
N LEU A 178 27.52 -2.27 -16.18
CA LEU A 178 27.57 -3.01 -17.46
C LEU A 178 28.98 -3.50 -17.75
N GLU A 179 30.00 -2.66 -17.61
CA GLU A 179 31.41 -3.00 -17.83
C GLU A 179 31.90 -4.11 -16.89
N LYS A 180 31.46 -4.06 -15.62
CA LYS A 180 31.77 -5.11 -14.63
C LYS A 180 30.89 -6.34 -14.76
N LYS A 181 29.92 -6.33 -15.67
CA LYS A 181 28.91 -7.39 -15.86
C LYS A 181 28.17 -7.74 -14.54
N ARG A 182 27.93 -6.74 -13.71
CA ARG A 182 27.22 -6.86 -12.42
C ARG A 182 26.03 -5.91 -12.38
N GLY A 183 24.85 -6.44 -12.02
CA GLY A 183 23.63 -5.63 -11.96
C GLY A 183 23.15 -5.14 -13.34
N ILE A 184 23.34 -5.92 -14.39
CA ILE A 184 23.01 -5.58 -15.79
C ILE A 184 21.55 -5.09 -15.88
N ALA A 185 20.61 -5.83 -15.30
CA ALA A 185 19.19 -5.46 -15.30
C ALA A 185 18.97 -4.08 -14.65
N LEU A 186 19.59 -3.81 -13.51
CA LEU A 186 19.50 -2.53 -12.81
C LEU A 186 20.06 -1.39 -13.66
N ALA A 187 21.25 -1.58 -14.24
CA ALA A 187 21.88 -0.59 -15.11
C ALA A 187 21.00 -0.24 -16.31
N LEU A 188 20.45 -1.23 -16.99
CA LEU A 188 19.56 -1.03 -18.12
C LEU A 188 18.22 -0.39 -17.73
N GLN A 189 17.71 -0.68 -16.54
CA GLN A 189 16.51 -0.03 -16.00
C GLN A 189 16.74 1.45 -15.70
N ILE A 190 17.90 1.81 -15.15
CA ILE A 190 18.30 3.22 -14.94
C ILE A 190 18.39 3.95 -16.28
N LEU A 191 19.02 3.33 -17.26
CA LEU A 191 19.21 3.95 -18.57
C LEU A 191 17.86 4.07 -19.32
N PHE A 192 17.09 3.00 -19.42
CA PHE A 192 15.99 2.93 -20.39
C PHE A 192 14.63 2.55 -19.82
N TYR A 193 14.56 1.72 -18.80
CA TYR A 193 13.34 1.08 -18.27
C TYR A 193 12.16 1.07 -19.27
N PRO A 194 12.09 0.11 -20.18
CA PRO A 194 11.04 0.03 -21.19
C PRO A 194 9.72 -0.45 -20.55
N GLY A 195 9.06 0.41 -19.77
CA GLY A 195 7.81 0.12 -19.08
C GLY A 195 6.65 -0.12 -20.05
N LYS A 196 5.44 -0.29 -19.51
CA LYS A 196 4.24 -0.41 -20.33
C LYS A 196 4.04 0.86 -21.14
N ILE A 197 3.78 0.69 -22.43
CA ILE A 197 3.41 1.77 -23.34
C ILE A 197 2.08 2.38 -22.86
N GLY A 198 2.09 3.64 -22.51
CA GLY A 198 0.90 4.42 -22.17
C GLY A 198 0.20 4.98 -23.41
N LYS A 199 -0.90 5.71 -23.18
CA LYS A 199 -1.69 6.30 -24.26
C LYS A 199 -1.20 7.68 -24.73
N SER A 200 -0.27 8.30 -24.02
CA SER A 200 0.33 9.59 -24.35
C SER A 200 1.85 9.50 -24.43
N VAL A 201 2.47 10.47 -25.13
CA VAL A 201 3.93 10.55 -25.26
C VAL A 201 4.63 10.65 -23.90
N GLU A 202 3.98 11.23 -22.88
CA GLU A 202 4.50 11.33 -21.51
C GLU A 202 4.29 10.04 -20.69
N GLU A 203 3.35 9.19 -21.13
CA GLU A 203 3.01 7.91 -20.48
C GLU A 203 3.68 6.70 -21.16
N ASP A 204 4.40 6.91 -22.26
CA ASP A 204 5.00 5.84 -23.07
C ASP A 204 6.25 5.18 -22.45
N TYR A 205 6.66 5.62 -21.28
CA TYR A 205 7.77 4.99 -20.56
C TYR A 205 7.39 4.70 -19.12
N GLY A 206 7.93 3.61 -18.63
CA GLY A 206 7.80 3.27 -17.23
C GLY A 206 8.48 4.31 -16.34
N THR A 207 7.90 4.53 -15.18
CA THR A 207 8.57 5.29 -14.12
C THR A 207 9.29 4.33 -13.19
N LEU A 208 10.53 4.65 -12.88
CA LEU A 208 11.30 3.95 -11.85
C LEU A 208 10.77 4.34 -10.48
N SER A 209 10.49 3.37 -9.64
CA SER A 209 10.29 3.63 -8.22
C SER A 209 11.67 3.72 -7.56
N VAL A 210 11.93 4.83 -6.88
CA VAL A 210 13.23 5.13 -6.28
C VAL A 210 13.05 5.47 -4.81
N VAL A 211 13.92 4.94 -3.97
CA VAL A 211 14.08 5.34 -2.56
C VAL A 211 15.41 6.04 -2.43
N LEU A 212 15.40 7.23 -1.82
CA LEU A 212 16.60 7.99 -1.52
C LEU A 212 17.10 7.65 -0.13
N ASP A 213 18.42 7.57 0.03
CA ASP A 213 19.07 7.31 1.31
C ASP A 213 20.43 8.03 1.38
N CYS A 214 21.06 8.02 2.52
CA CYS A 214 22.42 8.48 2.64
C CYS A 214 23.27 7.53 3.49
N ARG A 215 24.54 7.45 3.16
CA ARG A 215 25.51 6.54 3.77
C ARG A 215 25.54 6.69 5.29
N SER A 216 25.51 7.89 5.78
CA SER A 216 25.56 8.18 7.21
C SER A 216 24.32 7.70 8.00
N LEU A 217 23.14 7.60 7.38
CA LEU A 217 21.97 6.98 8.00
C LEU A 217 22.10 5.44 8.01
N ILE A 218 22.64 4.88 6.93
CA ILE A 218 22.89 3.44 6.85
C ILE A 218 23.88 2.99 7.92
N GLU A 219 24.98 3.73 8.12
CA GLU A 219 26.01 3.41 9.13
C GLU A 219 25.49 3.42 10.56
N VAL A 220 24.45 4.20 10.86
CA VAL A 220 23.81 4.22 12.19
C VAL A 220 22.54 3.37 12.28
N GLY A 221 22.27 2.51 11.28
CA GLY A 221 21.12 1.62 11.26
C GLY A 221 19.77 2.30 11.02
N LEU A 222 19.76 3.54 10.51
CA LEU A 222 18.57 4.33 10.19
C LEU A 222 18.36 4.48 8.69
N SER A 223 18.77 3.49 7.89
CA SER A 223 18.46 3.49 6.45
C SER A 223 16.95 3.64 6.24
N VAL A 224 16.59 4.42 5.22
CA VAL A 224 15.18 4.64 4.81
C VAL A 224 14.46 3.34 4.48
N THR A 225 15.20 2.28 4.18
CA THR A 225 14.64 0.94 3.85
C THR A 225 14.41 0.07 5.08
N THR A 226 14.72 0.54 6.30
CA THR A 226 14.57 -0.24 7.54
C THR A 226 13.19 -0.07 8.18
N ALA A 227 12.72 -1.09 8.88
CA ALA A 227 11.51 -1.03 9.68
C ALA A 227 11.57 0.08 10.75
N VAL A 228 12.76 0.35 11.31
CA VAL A 228 12.96 1.41 12.30
C VAL A 228 12.66 2.77 11.70
N PHE A 229 13.27 3.12 10.57
CA PHE A 229 13.04 4.41 9.90
C PHE A 229 11.57 4.55 9.47
N THR A 230 10.99 3.51 8.86
CA THR A 230 9.62 3.55 8.37
C THR A 230 8.61 3.77 9.49
N SER A 231 8.80 3.09 10.63
CA SER A 231 7.96 3.28 11.81
C SER A 231 8.12 4.68 12.41
N MET A 232 9.35 5.16 12.58
CA MET A 232 9.62 6.51 13.08
C MET A 232 9.01 7.59 12.17
N LEU A 233 9.18 7.47 10.86
CA LEU A 233 8.61 8.42 9.90
C LEU A 233 7.09 8.43 9.97
N ASN A 234 6.45 7.26 9.99
CA ASN A 234 5.00 7.15 10.11
C ASN A 234 4.48 7.81 11.40
N GLN A 235 5.15 7.56 12.53
CA GLN A 235 4.83 8.20 13.81
C GLN A 235 4.95 9.72 13.74
N LYS A 236 6.03 10.26 13.15
CA LYS A 236 6.24 11.70 12.99
C LYS A 236 5.20 12.35 12.08
N LEU A 237 4.73 11.66 11.06
CA LEU A 237 3.62 12.11 10.22
C LEU A 237 2.32 12.23 11.02
N ILE A 238 2.02 11.26 11.90
CA ILE A 238 0.84 11.30 12.78
C ILE A 238 0.97 12.44 13.80
N GLU A 239 2.15 12.64 14.39
CA GLU A 239 2.43 13.77 15.30
C GLU A 239 2.22 15.12 14.59
N ALA A 240 2.68 15.28 13.35
CA ALA A 240 2.51 16.49 12.55
C ALA A 240 1.03 16.82 12.31
N ASP A 241 0.22 15.82 12.04
CA ASP A 241 -1.21 15.99 11.89
C ASP A 241 -1.89 16.42 13.19
N THR A 242 -1.42 15.92 14.33
CA THR A 242 -1.96 16.27 15.65
C THR A 242 -1.59 17.72 16.03
N ALA A 243 -0.34 18.13 15.79
CA ALA A 243 0.13 19.50 16.06
C ALA A 243 -0.59 20.56 15.21
N ALA A 244 -0.89 20.25 13.93
CA ALA A 244 -1.61 21.16 13.04
C ALA A 244 -3.03 21.49 13.51
N ARG A 245 -3.62 20.72 14.44
CA ARG A 245 -5.00 20.87 14.95
C ARG A 245 -5.19 21.94 16.00
N THR A 246 -4.13 22.53 16.53
CA THR A 246 -4.23 23.53 17.62
C THR A 246 -4.61 24.93 17.14
N GLY A 247 -4.76 25.16 15.84
CA GLY A 247 -5.25 26.42 15.26
C GLY A 247 -6.77 26.59 15.39
N ALA A 248 -7.23 27.84 15.47
CA ALA A 248 -8.64 28.23 15.62
C ALA A 248 -9.49 27.87 14.38
N VAL A 249 -9.99 26.65 14.32
CA VAL A 249 -11.00 26.20 13.35
C VAL A 249 -12.31 25.95 14.12
N GLU A 250 -13.46 26.29 13.52
CA GLU A 250 -14.76 25.90 14.06
C GLU A 250 -14.79 24.41 14.37
N LYS A 251 -14.97 24.10 15.65
CA LYS A 251 -15.03 22.72 16.13
C LYS A 251 -16.46 22.23 16.07
N GLU A 252 -16.66 21.11 15.46
CA GLU A 252 -17.94 20.43 15.36
C GLU A 252 -17.86 19.06 16.04
N THR A 253 -19.00 18.42 16.21
CA THR A 253 -19.06 17.02 16.66
C THR A 253 -19.27 16.11 15.49
N ASP A 254 -18.40 15.09 15.34
CA ASP A 254 -18.53 14.09 14.30
C ASP A 254 -19.69 13.10 14.55
N ALA A 255 -19.93 12.20 13.57
CA ALA A 255 -21.00 11.21 13.64
C ALA A 255 -20.85 10.22 14.82
N PHE A 256 -19.68 10.18 15.46
CA PHE A 256 -19.35 9.30 16.59
C PHE A 256 -19.19 10.05 17.93
N GLY A 257 -19.52 11.34 17.97
CA GLY A 257 -19.42 12.16 19.18
C GLY A 257 -18.05 12.80 19.44
N HIS A 258 -17.10 12.72 18.50
CA HIS A 258 -15.78 13.33 18.64
C HIS A 258 -15.76 14.75 18.10
N VAL A 259 -15.04 15.62 18.79
CA VAL A 259 -14.81 17.00 18.32
C VAL A 259 -13.87 16.97 17.12
N PHE A 260 -14.23 17.62 16.02
CA PHE A 260 -13.42 17.65 14.81
C PHE A 260 -13.55 18.98 14.05
N ALA A 261 -12.61 19.20 13.14
CA ALA A 261 -12.73 20.19 12.08
C ALA A 261 -13.05 19.48 10.75
N PRO A 262 -13.93 20.04 9.90
CA PRO A 262 -14.21 19.48 8.58
C PRO A 262 -12.93 19.30 7.76
N LEU A 263 -12.81 18.18 7.07
CA LEU A 263 -11.63 17.80 6.30
C LEU A 263 -11.96 17.73 4.81
N GLU A 264 -11.18 18.42 4.01
CA GLU A 264 -11.24 18.31 2.54
C GLU A 264 -10.53 17.06 2.02
N GLU A 265 -9.69 16.46 2.86
CA GLU A 265 -8.95 15.25 2.51
C GLU A 265 -9.89 14.04 2.26
N PRO A 266 -9.60 13.21 1.25
CA PRO A 266 -10.38 12.01 1.01
C PRO A 266 -10.29 11.02 2.18
N MET A 267 -11.31 10.18 2.31
CA MET A 267 -11.25 9.06 3.24
C MET A 267 -10.11 8.11 2.85
N PRO A 268 -9.38 7.55 3.83
CA PRO A 268 -8.26 6.67 3.54
C PRO A 268 -8.71 5.42 2.76
N THR A 269 -7.80 4.90 1.93
CA THR A 269 -7.95 3.63 1.24
C THR A 269 -7.15 2.55 1.96
N VAL A 270 -7.67 1.32 1.96
CA VAL A 270 -7.01 0.16 2.56
C VAL A 270 -6.80 -0.92 1.51
N LYS A 271 -5.57 -1.39 1.39
CA LYS A 271 -5.26 -2.53 0.54
C LYS A 271 -5.41 -3.81 1.35
N LEU A 272 -6.40 -4.60 1.00
CA LEU A 272 -6.68 -5.86 1.67
C LEU A 272 -5.69 -6.95 1.24
N ALA A 273 -5.35 -7.85 2.15
CA ALA A 273 -4.60 -9.06 1.79
C ALA A 273 -5.36 -9.97 0.81
N ALA A 274 -6.67 -9.80 0.69
CA ALA A 274 -7.53 -10.42 -0.32
C ALA A 274 -7.19 -9.98 -1.77
N GLY A 275 -6.30 -8.99 -1.96
CA GLY A 275 -5.78 -8.59 -3.27
C GLY A 275 -6.46 -7.38 -3.90
N PHE A 276 -7.49 -6.81 -3.31
CA PHE A 276 -8.14 -5.60 -3.79
C PHE A 276 -8.05 -4.44 -2.79
N GLU A 277 -8.29 -3.22 -3.28
CA GLU A 277 -8.24 -2.00 -2.49
C GLU A 277 -9.65 -1.52 -2.17
N VAL A 278 -9.85 -1.11 -0.92
CA VAL A 278 -11.12 -0.59 -0.41
C VAL A 278 -10.97 0.90 -0.12
N SER A 279 -11.77 1.73 -0.79
CA SER A 279 -11.99 3.11 -0.38
C SER A 279 -13.10 3.15 0.65
N LEU A 280 -12.82 3.63 1.87
CA LEU A 280 -13.81 3.67 2.94
C LEU A 280 -15.03 4.50 2.56
N ARG A 281 -14.80 5.60 1.83
CA ARG A 281 -15.84 6.36 1.15
C ARG A 281 -15.27 7.16 0.01
N THR A 282 -16.02 7.24 -1.08
CA THR A 282 -15.72 8.12 -2.22
C THR A 282 -16.82 9.18 -2.33
N MET A 283 -16.42 10.45 -2.43
CA MET A 283 -17.31 11.59 -2.61
C MET A 283 -17.06 12.20 -3.99
N PHE A 284 -18.12 12.56 -4.68
CA PHE A 284 -18.05 13.15 -6.02
C PHE A 284 -18.67 14.54 -6.01
N ARG A 285 -17.93 15.53 -6.49
CA ARG A 285 -18.34 16.94 -6.55
C ARG A 285 -19.64 17.14 -7.33
N GLY A 286 -19.84 16.39 -8.40
CA GLY A 286 -20.99 16.50 -9.27
C GLY A 286 -22.28 15.88 -8.75
N GLN A 287 -22.32 15.34 -7.53
CA GLN A 287 -23.52 14.69 -6.98
C GLN A 287 -24.15 15.57 -5.87
N PRO A 288 -25.26 16.27 -6.14
CA PRO A 288 -25.90 17.16 -5.15
C PRO A 288 -26.27 16.49 -3.83
N CYS A 289 -26.63 15.20 -3.85
CA CYS A 289 -26.93 14.44 -2.63
C CYS A 289 -25.71 14.27 -1.71
N GLN A 290 -24.50 14.47 -2.22
CA GLN A 290 -23.25 14.40 -1.46
C GLN A 290 -22.73 15.79 -1.05
N SER A 291 -23.41 16.85 -1.43
CA SER A 291 -23.01 18.24 -1.14
C SER A 291 -24.06 18.93 -0.26
N ARG A 292 -24.48 18.23 0.80
CA ARG A 292 -25.46 18.76 1.76
C ARG A 292 -24.81 19.67 2.79
N TYR A 293 -25.61 20.50 3.41
CA TYR A 293 -25.24 21.36 4.54
C TYR A 293 -24.15 22.42 4.22
N GLY A 294 -24.13 22.92 2.98
CA GLY A 294 -23.22 23.98 2.58
C GLY A 294 -21.75 23.55 2.39
N ARG A 295 -21.48 22.25 2.40
CA ARG A 295 -20.13 21.68 2.19
C ARG A 295 -20.08 20.84 0.96
N ILE A 296 -18.89 20.71 0.38
CA ILE A 296 -18.65 20.00 -0.87
C ILE A 296 -17.66 18.84 -0.63
N GLU A 297 -17.82 17.76 -1.38
CA GLU A 297 -16.90 16.62 -1.40
C GLU A 297 -16.64 16.00 -0.01
N ASN A 298 -15.38 15.81 0.34
CA ASN A 298 -14.97 15.11 1.56
C ASN A 298 -15.30 15.88 2.84
N ALA A 299 -15.45 17.21 2.77
CA ALA A 299 -15.84 18.05 3.90
C ALA A 299 -17.30 17.83 4.35
N THR A 300 -18.15 17.24 3.50
CA THR A 300 -19.53 16.90 3.86
C THR A 300 -19.63 15.70 4.79
N TYR A 301 -18.53 14.97 5.01
CA TYR A 301 -18.56 13.73 5.77
C TYR A 301 -18.07 13.96 7.21
N PRO A 302 -18.98 13.95 8.20
CA PRO A 302 -18.66 14.34 9.57
C PRO A 302 -17.95 13.21 10.33
N ILE A 303 -16.71 12.92 9.96
CA ILE A 303 -15.84 11.98 10.69
C ILE A 303 -14.51 12.67 10.94
N SER A 304 -14.09 12.68 12.19
CA SER A 304 -12.80 13.22 12.62
C SER A 304 -11.63 12.50 11.95
N LYS A 305 -10.51 13.19 11.79
CA LYS A 305 -9.30 12.60 11.18
C LYS A 305 -8.81 11.39 11.98
N GLU A 306 -8.86 11.48 13.29
CA GLU A 306 -8.51 10.38 14.19
C GLU A 306 -9.40 9.15 13.94
N MET A 307 -10.71 9.36 13.87
CA MET A 307 -11.64 8.25 13.60
C MET A 307 -11.44 7.66 12.18
N ARG A 308 -11.12 8.49 11.17
CA ARG A 308 -10.77 7.98 9.84
C ARG A 308 -9.57 7.03 9.89
N PHE A 309 -8.54 7.35 10.67
CA PHE A 309 -7.39 6.47 10.87
C PHE A 309 -7.74 5.21 11.66
N LYS A 310 -8.53 5.32 12.74
CA LYS A 310 -9.00 4.16 13.49
C LYS A 310 -9.77 3.17 12.59
N LEU A 311 -10.68 3.67 11.76
CA LEU A 311 -11.43 2.84 10.80
C LEU A 311 -10.52 2.17 9.78
N GLN A 312 -9.51 2.91 9.28
CA GLN A 312 -8.50 2.37 8.36
C GLN A 312 -7.71 1.24 9.01
N SER A 313 -7.22 1.47 10.23
CA SER A 313 -6.41 0.51 10.98
C SER A 313 -7.21 -0.74 11.35
N ALA A 314 -8.48 -0.57 11.73
CA ALA A 314 -9.36 -1.69 12.02
C ALA A 314 -9.58 -2.57 10.77
N LEU A 315 -9.80 -1.95 9.59
CA LEU A 315 -9.95 -2.71 8.35
C LEU A 315 -8.63 -3.38 7.94
N ALA A 316 -7.49 -2.71 8.11
CA ALA A 316 -6.19 -3.29 7.85
C ALA A 316 -5.92 -4.49 8.77
N TRP A 317 -6.20 -4.35 10.06
CA TRP A 317 -6.04 -5.41 11.05
C TRP A 317 -6.89 -6.64 10.73
N ILE A 318 -8.21 -6.48 10.52
CA ILE A 318 -9.10 -7.61 10.27
C ILE A 318 -8.78 -8.33 8.95
N SER A 319 -8.22 -7.61 7.97
CA SER A 319 -7.86 -8.13 6.65
C SER A 319 -6.40 -8.56 6.52
N ALA A 320 -5.62 -8.53 7.61
CA ALA A 320 -4.22 -8.92 7.59
C ALA A 320 -4.02 -10.37 7.14
N ALA A 321 -2.87 -10.66 6.52
CA ALA A 321 -2.60 -11.98 5.94
C ALA A 321 -2.58 -13.10 6.98
N GLU A 322 -2.08 -12.81 8.17
CA GLU A 322 -2.04 -13.72 9.33
C GLU A 322 -3.43 -14.08 9.87
N HIS A 323 -4.42 -13.25 9.62
CA HIS A 323 -5.81 -13.46 10.04
C HIS A 323 -6.65 -14.21 8.99
N LYS A 324 -6.04 -14.58 7.85
CA LYS A 324 -6.75 -15.35 6.82
C LYS A 324 -7.25 -16.70 7.34
N GLY A 325 -8.54 -16.97 7.14
CA GLY A 325 -9.18 -18.17 7.67
C GLY A 325 -9.64 -18.04 9.13
N ILE A 326 -9.30 -16.93 9.81
CA ILE A 326 -9.75 -16.62 11.17
C ILE A 326 -10.82 -15.56 11.12
N THR A 327 -10.48 -14.34 10.67
CA THR A 327 -11.39 -13.20 10.58
C THR A 327 -11.83 -12.89 9.17
N TRP A 328 -11.19 -13.44 8.15
CA TRP A 328 -11.58 -13.21 6.75
C TRP A 328 -11.23 -14.36 5.80
N ILE A 329 -12.01 -14.46 4.74
CA ILE A 329 -11.76 -15.32 3.57
C ILE A 329 -12.14 -14.57 2.29
N SER A 330 -11.50 -14.88 1.16
CA SER A 330 -11.98 -14.47 -0.16
C SER A 330 -13.14 -15.37 -0.56
N THR A 331 -14.24 -14.76 -0.96
CA THR A 331 -15.41 -15.45 -1.51
C THR A 331 -15.41 -15.40 -3.04
N ASP A 332 -14.76 -14.39 -3.61
CA ASP A 332 -14.55 -14.21 -5.05
C ASP A 332 -13.30 -13.33 -5.27
N LYS A 333 -12.89 -13.11 -6.52
CA LYS A 333 -11.73 -12.30 -6.91
C LYS A 333 -11.75 -10.88 -6.34
N ASP A 334 -12.93 -10.26 -6.30
CA ASP A 334 -13.14 -8.88 -5.85
C ASP A 334 -14.08 -8.82 -4.63
N GLU A 335 -14.18 -9.93 -3.87
CA GLU A 335 -15.05 -10.04 -2.73
C GLU A 335 -14.40 -10.78 -1.57
N ALA A 336 -14.65 -10.32 -0.36
CA ALA A 336 -14.19 -10.95 0.87
C ALA A 336 -15.24 -10.88 1.97
N LEU A 337 -15.41 -11.99 2.68
CA LEU A 337 -16.19 -12.12 3.91
C LEU A 337 -15.28 -11.84 5.09
N PHE A 338 -15.75 -11.03 6.01
CA PHE A 338 -15.12 -10.71 7.29
C PHE A 338 -16.01 -11.13 8.43
N ALA A 339 -15.39 -11.58 9.52
CA ALA A 339 -16.08 -11.96 10.75
C ALA A 339 -15.23 -11.63 11.97
N TYR A 340 -15.85 -11.10 13.02
CA TYR A 340 -15.20 -10.88 14.30
C TYR A 340 -16.21 -11.01 15.44
N PRO A 341 -15.80 -11.48 16.64
CA PRO A 341 -16.68 -11.52 17.81
C PRO A 341 -16.83 -10.12 18.41
N GLU A 342 -17.97 -9.84 19.04
CA GLU A 342 -18.16 -8.56 19.75
C GLU A 342 -17.13 -8.39 20.86
N THR A 343 -16.69 -9.48 21.50
CA THR A 343 -15.63 -9.49 22.52
C THR A 343 -14.36 -10.07 21.93
N LEU A 344 -13.46 -9.23 21.43
CA LEU A 344 -12.17 -9.66 20.89
C LEU A 344 -11.26 -10.20 22.01
N ARG A 345 -10.49 -11.24 21.69
CA ARG A 345 -9.50 -11.87 22.57
C ARG A 345 -8.17 -12.01 21.82
N LYS A 346 -7.05 -12.06 22.57
CA LYS A 346 -5.72 -12.24 21.97
C LYS A 346 -5.59 -13.57 21.21
N ASN A 347 -6.23 -14.63 21.71
CA ASN A 347 -6.28 -15.91 21.03
C ASN A 347 -7.66 -16.08 20.39
N MET A 348 -7.71 -16.00 19.08
CA MET A 348 -8.96 -16.13 18.32
C MET A 348 -9.04 -17.51 17.65
N TYR A 349 -10.22 -18.08 17.65
CA TYR A 349 -10.57 -19.21 16.79
C TYR A 349 -11.16 -18.71 15.47
N SER A 350 -11.34 -19.60 14.50
CA SER A 350 -11.84 -19.22 13.17
C SER A 350 -13.31 -18.79 13.21
N MET A 351 -13.56 -17.47 13.15
CA MET A 351 -14.91 -16.91 13.06
C MET A 351 -15.56 -17.18 11.70
N VAL A 352 -14.76 -17.09 10.63
CA VAL A 352 -15.24 -17.37 9.27
C VAL A 352 -15.48 -18.86 9.03
N GLY A 353 -14.92 -19.74 9.87
CA GLY A 353 -15.14 -21.18 9.82
C GLY A 353 -16.60 -21.58 10.03
N PHE A 354 -17.35 -20.81 10.83
CA PHE A 354 -18.78 -21.05 11.05
C PHE A 354 -19.65 -20.75 9.81
N CYS A 355 -19.14 -19.95 8.86
CA CYS A 355 -19.86 -19.58 7.64
C CYS A 355 -19.32 -20.23 6.37
N ARG A 356 -18.30 -21.10 6.48
CA ARG A 356 -17.60 -21.65 5.32
C ARG A 356 -18.42 -22.75 4.65
N ARG A 357 -19.13 -22.42 3.56
CA ARG A 357 -19.49 -23.43 2.56
C ARG A 357 -18.23 -23.78 1.76
N GLN A 358 -17.87 -25.06 1.70
CA GLN A 358 -16.89 -25.50 0.69
C GLN A 358 -17.57 -25.44 -0.67
N SER A 359 -17.24 -24.43 -1.47
CA SER A 359 -17.47 -24.50 -2.91
C SER A 359 -16.41 -25.41 -3.50
N THR A 360 -16.78 -26.62 -3.84
CA THR A 360 -16.03 -27.42 -4.81
C THR A 360 -16.27 -26.77 -6.18
N GLU A 361 -15.22 -26.19 -6.76
CA GLU A 361 -15.21 -25.85 -8.19
C GLU A 361 -15.22 -27.18 -8.98
N GLU A 362 -16.40 -27.64 -9.38
CA GLU A 362 -16.56 -28.66 -10.40
C GLU A 362 -17.70 -28.30 -11.34
N ASP A 363 -17.43 -28.48 -12.63
CA ASP A 363 -18.25 -28.18 -13.79
C ASP A 363 -19.71 -28.71 -13.68
N TRP A 364 -20.63 -27.85 -14.03
CA TRP A 364 -22.08 -28.07 -13.99
C TRP A 364 -22.55 -28.81 -15.24
N THR A 365 -22.46 -30.13 -15.25
CA THR A 365 -23.27 -30.97 -16.15
C THR A 365 -23.42 -32.36 -15.56
N GLU A 366 -24.58 -32.68 -15.04
CA GLU A 366 -25.31 -33.95 -15.01
C GLU A 366 -26.12 -34.21 -13.74
N SER A 367 -27.43 -34.27 -13.96
CA SER A 367 -28.52 -34.99 -13.26
C SER A 367 -28.81 -34.77 -11.77
N GLU A 368 -30.08 -34.49 -11.47
CA GLU A 368 -30.68 -34.21 -10.14
C GLU A 368 -30.35 -35.24 -9.02
N ALA A 369 -30.03 -36.49 -9.35
CA ALA A 369 -29.68 -37.50 -8.37
C ALA A 369 -28.26 -37.30 -7.80
N ARG A 370 -27.31 -36.82 -8.62
CA ARG A 370 -25.97 -36.45 -8.18
C ARG A 370 -26.00 -35.20 -7.33
N ASP A 371 -26.93 -34.27 -7.62
CA ASP A 371 -27.11 -33.05 -6.84
C ASP A 371 -27.55 -33.30 -5.39
N LYS A 372 -28.40 -34.29 -5.14
CA LYS A 372 -28.81 -34.67 -3.77
C LYS A 372 -27.64 -35.27 -2.98
N ILE A 373 -26.84 -36.13 -3.61
CA ILE A 373 -25.67 -36.75 -2.96
C ILE A 373 -24.61 -35.68 -2.70
N ARG A 374 -24.41 -34.76 -3.65
CA ARG A 374 -23.47 -33.66 -3.50
C ARG A 374 -23.89 -32.69 -2.40
N LYS A 375 -25.15 -32.27 -2.36
CA LYS A 375 -25.68 -31.40 -1.30
C LYS A 375 -25.55 -32.04 0.09
N LYS A 376 -25.75 -33.35 0.20
CA LYS A 376 -25.55 -34.10 1.43
C LYS A 376 -24.06 -34.11 1.84
N ALA A 377 -23.15 -34.38 0.91
CA ALA A 377 -21.71 -34.36 1.18
C ALA A 377 -21.19 -32.95 1.54
N GLU A 378 -21.71 -31.90 0.89
CA GLU A 378 -21.41 -30.50 1.21
C GLU A 378 -21.91 -30.13 2.62
N PHE A 379 -23.11 -30.57 2.98
CA PHE A 379 -23.66 -30.36 4.33
C PHE A 379 -22.84 -31.09 5.40
N GLU A 380 -22.51 -32.38 5.18
CA GLU A 380 -21.67 -33.13 6.11
C GLU A 380 -20.27 -32.53 6.27
N SER A 381 -19.67 -32.01 5.19
CA SER A 381 -18.40 -31.32 5.23
C SER A 381 -18.48 -30.01 6.01
N ALA A 382 -19.50 -29.22 5.76
CA ALA A 382 -19.75 -27.97 6.48
C ALA A 382 -20.00 -28.22 7.98
N ALA A 383 -20.78 -29.24 8.32
CA ALA A 383 -21.03 -29.65 9.71
C ALA A 383 -19.74 -30.10 10.44
N LYS A 384 -18.86 -30.85 9.76
CA LYS A 384 -17.56 -31.24 10.31
C LYS A 384 -16.67 -30.05 10.60
N VAL A 385 -16.61 -29.06 9.68
CA VAL A 385 -15.86 -27.81 9.86
C VAL A 385 -16.43 -27.05 11.05
N PHE A 386 -17.77 -26.87 11.11
CA PHE A 386 -18.44 -26.19 12.22
C PHE A 386 -18.13 -26.85 13.57
N ILE A 387 -18.27 -28.19 13.68
CA ILE A 387 -17.97 -28.94 14.91
C ILE A 387 -16.48 -28.79 15.28
N SER A 388 -15.58 -28.85 14.30
CA SER A 388 -14.13 -28.66 14.55
C SER A 388 -13.84 -27.27 15.11
N GLU A 389 -14.40 -26.22 14.51
CA GLU A 389 -14.21 -24.84 14.98
C GLU A 389 -14.87 -24.61 16.35
N LEU A 390 -16.02 -25.22 16.59
CA LEU A 390 -16.68 -25.18 17.90
C LEU A 390 -15.83 -25.86 18.99
N GLN A 391 -15.18 -26.99 18.68
CA GLN A 391 -14.26 -27.65 19.62
C GLN A 391 -13.06 -26.77 19.95
N LYS A 392 -12.48 -26.06 18.94
CA LYS A 392 -11.41 -25.10 19.17
C LYS A 392 -11.89 -23.90 19.99
N ALA A 393 -13.11 -23.40 19.70
CA ALA A 393 -13.70 -22.30 20.44
C ALA A 393 -13.92 -22.64 21.92
N LYS A 394 -14.38 -23.86 22.24
CA LYS A 394 -14.54 -24.35 23.63
C LYS A 394 -13.22 -24.41 24.42
N GLN A 395 -12.09 -24.46 23.75
CA GLN A 395 -10.77 -24.39 24.44
C GLN A 395 -10.40 -22.97 24.87
N VAL A 396 -10.98 -21.97 24.20
CA VAL A 396 -10.68 -20.53 24.41
C VAL A 396 -11.79 -19.86 25.20
N ASP A 397 -13.03 -20.31 25.04
CA ASP A 397 -14.22 -19.74 25.63
C ASP A 397 -15.07 -20.79 26.35
N THR A 398 -15.68 -20.39 27.47
CA THR A 398 -16.56 -21.25 28.27
C THR A 398 -17.94 -21.43 27.59
N ASP A 399 -18.40 -20.45 26.80
CA ASP A 399 -19.69 -20.50 26.08
C ASP A 399 -19.59 -19.87 24.68
N PRO A 400 -18.88 -20.51 23.74
CA PRO A 400 -18.70 -19.97 22.39
C PRO A 400 -19.99 -19.98 21.56
N MET A 401 -21.05 -20.68 21.98
CA MET A 401 -22.31 -20.74 21.24
C MET A 401 -23.16 -19.47 21.43
N SER A 402 -22.97 -18.74 22.52
CA SER A 402 -23.66 -17.48 22.82
C SER A 402 -22.87 -16.23 22.37
N GLU A 403 -21.61 -16.38 21.96
CA GLU A 403 -20.79 -15.25 21.48
C GLU A 403 -21.38 -14.63 20.23
N ARG A 404 -21.63 -13.33 20.26
CA ARG A 404 -22.10 -12.59 19.09
C ARG A 404 -20.97 -12.33 18.11
N ILE A 405 -21.20 -12.72 16.87
CA ILE A 405 -20.24 -12.56 15.78
C ILE A 405 -20.83 -11.61 14.75
N GLN A 406 -20.09 -10.57 14.45
CA GLN A 406 -20.40 -9.62 13.40
C GLN A 406 -19.82 -10.12 12.08
N TYR A 407 -20.65 -10.33 11.08
CA TYR A 407 -20.30 -10.67 9.71
C TYR A 407 -20.53 -9.50 8.78
N PHE A 408 -19.64 -9.28 7.83
CA PHE A 408 -19.87 -8.38 6.71
C PHE A 408 -19.11 -8.82 5.47
N VAL A 409 -19.67 -8.54 4.30
CA VAL A 409 -19.07 -8.85 3.01
C VAL A 409 -18.75 -7.56 2.29
N LEU A 410 -17.50 -7.38 1.89
CA LEU A 410 -17.08 -6.29 1.04
C LEU A 410 -16.89 -6.79 -0.38
N ARG A 411 -17.53 -6.10 -1.34
CA ARG A 411 -17.35 -6.34 -2.78
C ARG A 411 -16.88 -5.07 -3.46
N LYS A 412 -15.82 -5.19 -4.25
CA LYS A 412 -15.36 -4.14 -5.14
C LYS A 412 -16.26 -4.11 -6.38
N LEU A 413 -16.90 -2.97 -6.63
CA LEU A 413 -17.78 -2.79 -7.78
C LEU A 413 -17.03 -2.27 -9.01
N ASP A 414 -16.04 -1.39 -8.80
CA ASP A 414 -15.16 -0.84 -9.82
C ASP A 414 -13.87 -0.29 -9.17
N LYS A 415 -13.03 0.42 -9.94
CA LYS A 415 -11.75 0.96 -9.45
C LYS A 415 -11.86 1.89 -8.24
N ALA A 416 -13.02 2.55 -8.06
CA ALA A 416 -13.22 3.58 -7.04
C ALA A 416 -14.26 3.21 -5.98
N ARG A 417 -15.09 2.19 -6.22
CA ARG A 417 -16.24 1.89 -5.35
C ARG A 417 -16.16 0.50 -4.74
N THR A 418 -16.26 0.46 -3.42
CA THR A 418 -16.46 -0.77 -2.64
C THR A 418 -17.75 -0.65 -1.85
N LYS A 419 -18.52 -1.71 -1.80
CA LYS A 419 -19.81 -1.77 -1.09
C LYS A 419 -19.80 -2.90 -0.07
N ALA A 420 -20.35 -2.64 1.12
CA ALA A 420 -20.79 -3.71 2.00
C ALA A 420 -22.09 -4.26 1.41
N VAL A 421 -22.03 -5.47 0.87
CA VAL A 421 -23.17 -6.12 0.19
C VAL A 421 -24.03 -6.91 1.16
N TYR A 422 -23.45 -7.29 2.30
CA TYR A 422 -24.09 -8.05 3.35
C TYR A 422 -23.54 -7.66 4.72
N THR A 423 -24.39 -7.57 5.71
CA THR A 423 -24.02 -7.34 7.11
C THR A 423 -24.99 -8.11 7.98
N TYR A 424 -24.47 -8.90 8.90
CA TYR A 424 -25.27 -9.73 9.81
C TYR A 424 -24.57 -9.86 11.17
N ASN A 425 -25.36 -9.88 12.23
CA ASN A 425 -24.91 -10.12 13.59
C ASN A 425 -25.68 -11.29 14.15
N THR A 426 -25.00 -12.35 14.55
CA THR A 426 -25.62 -13.62 14.97
C THR A 426 -24.71 -14.36 15.94
N THR A 427 -25.24 -15.40 16.55
CA THR A 427 -24.48 -16.33 17.37
C THR A 427 -24.23 -17.65 16.62
N PRO A 428 -23.20 -18.44 16.96
CA PRO A 428 -23.03 -19.78 16.40
C PRO A 428 -24.26 -20.67 16.60
N ALA A 429 -24.99 -20.52 17.72
CA ALA A 429 -26.23 -21.24 17.97
C ALA A 429 -27.33 -20.90 16.95
N GLU A 430 -27.43 -19.65 16.49
CA GLU A 430 -28.40 -19.22 15.47
C GLU A 430 -28.00 -19.65 14.06
N ILE A 431 -26.70 -19.90 13.80
CA ILE A 431 -26.19 -20.40 12.51
C ILE A 431 -26.45 -21.89 12.35
N GLU A 432 -26.49 -22.65 13.45
CA GLU A 432 -26.70 -24.09 13.45
C GLU A 432 -28.10 -24.49 12.94
N TYR A 433 -29.06 -23.57 13.00
CA TYR A 433 -30.43 -23.74 12.47
C TYR A 433 -30.56 -23.18 11.03
#